data_079589e432fc81648a37574540a216bb
#
_entry.id   079589e432fc81648a37574540a216bb
#
_cell.length_a   1.000
_cell.length_b   1.000
_cell.length_c   1.000
_cell.angle_alpha   90.00
_cell.angle_beta   90.00
_cell.angle_gamma   90.00
#
_symmetry.space_group_name_H-M   'P 1'
#
loop_
_entity.id
_entity.type
_entity.pdbx_description
1 polymer ?
#
loop_
_entity_poly.entity_id
_entity_poly.type
_entity_poly.pdbx_seq_one_letter_code
_entity_poly.pdbx_strand_id
1 'polypeptide(L)'
;MRWDYGSVYKSIRKSKHLSQEQVCGDYLNRTTLVRFENNQTIPSYELMRFLLKQVDMTFEEFEYLCNYYQPSQRQQLLYDIDNLRNPTTKMM
;
A
#
# COMPACT_ATOMS: atom_id res chain seq x y z
N MET A 1 -4.89 6.01 17.11
CA MET A 1 -4.80 6.33 15.68
C MET A 1 -3.45 5.86 15.11
N ARG A 2 -3.47 5.25 13.96
CA ARG A 2 -2.23 4.79 13.34
C ARG A 2 -1.64 5.93 12.53
N TRP A 3 -0.32 5.99 12.52
CA TRP A 3 0.41 6.99 11.72
C TRP A 3 1.48 6.34 10.83
N ASP A 4 1.45 5.01 10.72
CA ASP A 4 2.43 4.29 9.91
C ASP A 4 1.87 3.89 8.54
N TYR A 5 0.82 4.55 8.08
CA TYR A 5 0.21 4.26 6.79
C TYR A 5 1.23 4.37 5.65
N GLY A 6 2.11 5.34 5.75
CA GLY A 6 3.13 5.53 4.73
C GLY A 6 4.11 4.37 4.64
N SER A 7 4.51 3.84 5.80
CA SER A 7 5.40 2.68 5.84
C SER A 7 4.74 1.47 5.24
N VAL A 8 3.46 1.26 5.53
CA VAL A 8 2.70 0.15 4.97
C VAL A 8 2.61 0.30 3.46
N TYR A 9 2.27 1.49 2.98
CA TYR A 9 2.17 1.76 1.55
C TYR A 9 3.51 1.49 0.85
N LYS A 10 4.59 1.98 1.43
CA LYS A 10 5.93 1.78 0.88
C LYS A 10 6.24 0.29 0.74
N SER A 11 5.87 -0.51 1.74
CA SER A 11 6.08 -1.95 1.71
C SER A 11 5.30 -2.60 0.58
N ILE A 12 4.05 -2.17 0.39
CA ILE A 12 3.20 -2.68 -0.68
C ILE A 12 3.82 -2.33 -2.03
N ARG A 13 4.21 -1.07 -2.20
CA ARG A 13 4.81 -0.60 -3.45
C ARG A 13 6.04 -1.43 -3.80
N LYS A 14 6.93 -1.62 -2.82
CA LYS A 14 8.15 -2.38 -3.04
C LYS A 14 7.88 -3.85 -3.36
N SER A 15 6.89 -4.43 -2.72
CA SER A 15 6.54 -5.83 -2.98
C SER A 15 6.02 -6.02 -4.40
N LYS A 16 5.47 -4.98 -5.00
CA LYS A 16 4.98 -5.02 -6.38
C LYS A 16 6.02 -4.52 -7.38
N HIS A 17 7.23 -4.25 -6.91
CA HIS A 17 8.35 -3.80 -7.75
C HIS A 17 8.06 -2.50 -8.48
N LEU A 18 7.35 -1.60 -7.82
CA LEU A 18 7.02 -0.29 -8.39
C LEU A 18 7.95 0.77 -7.82
N SER A 19 8.44 1.67 -8.69
CA SER A 19 9.24 2.79 -8.24
C SER A 19 8.33 3.93 -7.76
N GLN A 20 8.91 4.89 -7.06
CA GLN A 20 8.17 6.07 -6.66
C GLN A 20 7.69 6.85 -7.89
N GLU A 21 8.51 6.93 -8.92
CA GLU A 21 8.12 7.61 -10.15
C GLU A 21 6.93 6.94 -10.83
N GLN A 22 6.90 5.62 -10.83
CA GLN A 22 5.80 4.89 -11.45
C GLN A 22 4.48 5.15 -10.75
N VAL A 23 4.46 5.17 -9.43
CA VAL A 23 3.21 5.43 -8.71
C VAL A 23 2.81 6.90 -8.75
N CYS A 24 3.75 7.83 -8.82
CA CYS A 24 3.43 9.25 -8.91
C CYS A 24 2.83 9.63 -10.26
N GLY A 25 3.37 9.04 -11.35
CA GLY A 25 2.96 9.43 -12.69
C GLY A 25 3.07 10.93 -12.89
N ASP A 26 2.10 11.49 -13.58
CA ASP A 26 2.03 12.94 -13.79
C ASP A 26 1.14 13.63 -12.77
N TYR A 27 0.55 12.89 -11.87
CA TYR A 27 -0.45 13.41 -10.94
C TYR A 27 0.17 13.90 -9.63
N LEU A 28 1.21 13.26 -9.16
CA LEU A 28 1.72 13.48 -7.82
C LEU A 28 3.19 13.83 -7.85
N ASN A 29 3.56 14.81 -7.03
CA ASN A 29 4.95 15.21 -6.85
C ASN A 29 5.66 14.12 -6.01
N ARG A 30 6.86 13.75 -6.43
CA ARG A 30 7.65 12.73 -5.74
C ARG A 30 7.94 13.10 -4.29
N THR A 31 8.19 14.38 -4.03
CA THR A 31 8.44 14.87 -2.67
C THR A 31 7.24 14.56 -1.76
N THR A 32 6.03 14.76 -2.28
CA THR A 32 4.81 14.48 -1.53
C THR A 32 4.73 12.98 -1.19
N LEU A 33 5.05 12.12 -2.14
CA LEU A 33 5.04 10.68 -1.89
C LEU A 33 6.09 10.29 -0.85
N VAL A 34 7.30 10.84 -0.95
CA VAL A 34 8.36 10.56 0.01
C VAL A 34 7.92 10.93 1.42
N ARG A 35 7.31 12.10 1.58
CA ARG A 35 6.82 12.54 2.89
C ARG A 35 5.77 11.59 3.44
N PHE A 36 4.84 11.16 2.59
CA PHE A 36 3.83 10.20 3.00
C PHE A 36 4.47 8.87 3.42
N GLU A 37 5.38 8.36 2.61
CA GLU A 37 6.03 7.07 2.90
C GLU A 37 6.90 7.11 4.15
N ASN A 38 7.34 8.31 4.54
CA ASN A 38 8.10 8.50 5.77
C ASN A 38 7.20 8.85 6.96
N ASN A 39 5.90 8.72 6.81
CA ASN A 39 4.91 9.00 7.85
C ASN A 39 4.92 10.44 8.33
N GLN A 40 5.31 11.37 7.46
CA GLN A 40 5.37 12.80 7.81
C GLN A 40 4.06 13.52 7.50
N THR A 41 3.23 12.94 6.64
CA THR A 41 1.95 13.54 6.26
C THR A 41 0.89 12.46 6.14
N ILE A 42 -0.36 12.89 6.27
CA ILE A 42 -1.50 12.03 6.02
C ILE A 42 -2.17 12.57 4.76
N PRO A 43 -2.28 11.79 3.70
CA PRO A 43 -2.86 12.29 2.45
C PRO A 43 -4.36 12.48 2.57
N SER A 44 -4.91 13.35 1.70
CA SER A 44 -6.34 13.50 1.59
C SER A 44 -6.96 12.19 1.08
N TYR A 45 -8.27 12.07 1.21
CA TYR A 45 -8.98 10.91 0.70
C TYR A 45 -8.72 10.71 -0.80
N GLU A 46 -8.78 11.79 -1.56
CA GLU A 46 -8.58 11.71 -3.01
C GLU A 46 -7.17 11.24 -3.36
N LEU A 47 -6.17 11.75 -2.64
CA LEU A 47 -4.80 11.34 -2.88
C LEU A 47 -4.59 9.88 -2.49
N MET A 48 -5.14 9.47 -1.36
CA MET A 48 -5.04 8.08 -0.93
C MET A 48 -5.69 7.15 -1.93
N ARG A 49 -6.85 7.55 -2.45
CA ARG A 49 -7.54 6.79 -3.47
C ARG A 49 -6.67 6.61 -4.72
N PHE A 50 -6.01 7.67 -5.14
CA PHE A 50 -5.08 7.62 -6.26
C PHE A 50 -3.94 6.64 -5.99
N LEU A 51 -3.33 6.76 -4.81
CA LEU A 51 -2.17 5.93 -4.45
C LEU A 51 -2.53 4.45 -4.38
N LEU A 52 -3.69 4.13 -3.82
CA LEU A 52 -4.12 2.74 -3.73
C LEU A 52 -4.42 2.16 -5.11
N LYS A 53 -4.93 2.99 -6.01
CA LYS A 53 -5.18 2.57 -7.38
C LYS A 53 -3.89 2.19 -8.09
N GLN A 54 -2.81 2.89 -7.80
CA GLN A 54 -1.52 2.61 -8.42
C GLN A 54 -0.97 1.23 -8.03
N VAL A 55 -1.32 0.74 -6.85
CA VAL A 55 -0.89 -0.56 -6.38
C VAL A 55 -1.99 -1.60 -6.45
N ASP A 56 -3.09 -1.27 -7.11
CA ASP A 56 -4.23 -2.17 -7.34
C ASP A 56 -4.76 -2.75 -6.03
N MET A 57 -5.09 -1.88 -5.11
CA MET A 57 -5.55 -2.27 -3.78
C MET A 57 -6.76 -1.45 -3.37
N THR A 58 -7.70 -2.06 -2.67
CA THR A 58 -8.84 -1.35 -2.13
C THR A 58 -8.51 -0.76 -0.76
N PHE A 59 -9.35 0.18 -0.30
CA PHE A 59 -9.21 0.72 1.04
C PHE A 59 -9.33 -0.38 2.09
N GLU A 60 -10.23 -1.32 1.88
CA GLU A 60 -10.43 -2.41 2.84
C GLU A 60 -9.18 -3.28 2.95
N GLU A 61 -8.57 -3.60 1.83
CA GLU A 61 -7.34 -4.37 1.81
C GLU A 61 -6.20 -3.62 2.49
N PHE A 62 -6.11 -2.33 2.23
CA PHE A 62 -5.09 -1.50 2.84
C PHE A 62 -5.28 -1.43 4.35
N GLU A 63 -6.52 -1.23 4.80
CA GLU A 63 -6.83 -1.21 6.22
C GLU A 63 -6.47 -2.54 6.90
N TYR A 64 -6.76 -3.63 6.22
CA TYR A 64 -6.40 -4.95 6.74
C TYR A 64 -4.90 -5.03 7.00
N LEU A 65 -4.10 -4.61 6.03
CA LEU A 65 -2.65 -4.61 6.20
C LEU A 65 -2.20 -3.68 7.32
N CYS A 66 -2.80 -2.50 7.41
CA CYS A 66 -2.45 -1.55 8.46
C CYS A 66 -2.74 -2.10 9.84
N ASN A 67 -3.88 -2.79 10.00
CA ASN A 67 -4.28 -3.32 11.29
C ASN A 67 -3.40 -4.48 11.76
N TYR A 68 -2.84 -5.21 10.83
CA TYR A 68 -2.03 -6.39 11.15
C TYR A 68 -0.57 -6.24 10.75
N TYR A 69 -0.16 -5.02 10.43
CA TYR A 69 1.21 -4.77 10.00
C TYR A 69 2.21 -5.07 11.10
N GLN A 70 3.16 -5.94 10.78
CA GLN A 70 4.33 -6.23 11.60
C GLN A 70 5.49 -6.44 10.65
N PRO A 71 6.63 -5.82 10.87
CA PRO A 71 7.75 -5.93 9.92
C PRO A 71 8.10 -7.37 9.55
N SER A 72 8.00 -8.29 10.48
CA SER A 72 8.34 -9.69 10.25
C SER A 72 7.26 -10.47 9.50
N GLN A 73 6.05 -9.92 9.38
CA GLN A 73 4.92 -10.63 8.80
C GLN A 73 4.38 -9.98 7.53
N ARG A 74 4.97 -8.89 7.10
CA ARG A 74 4.42 -8.11 6.01
C ARG A 74 4.27 -8.90 4.71
N GLN A 75 5.23 -9.75 4.39
CA GLN A 75 5.16 -10.56 3.17
C GLN A 75 4.02 -11.57 3.23
N GLN A 76 3.80 -12.14 4.39
CA GLN A 76 2.71 -13.10 4.57
C GLN A 76 1.36 -12.43 4.41
N LEU A 77 1.20 -11.22 4.94
CA LEU A 77 -0.06 -10.48 4.81
C LEU A 77 -0.35 -10.14 3.36
N LEU A 78 0.66 -9.76 2.60
CA LEU A 78 0.49 -9.47 1.17
C LEU A 78 0.08 -10.72 0.41
N TYR A 79 0.68 -11.85 0.74
CA TYR A 79 0.33 -13.13 0.14
C TYR A 79 -1.13 -13.49 0.44
N ASP A 80 -1.56 -13.29 1.67
CA ASP A 80 -2.93 -13.59 2.08
C ASP A 80 -3.95 -12.76 1.31
N ILE A 81 -3.64 -11.50 1.05
CA ILE A 81 -4.53 -10.65 0.25
C ILE A 81 -4.64 -11.17 -1.18
N ASP A 82 -3.52 -11.58 -1.77
CA ASP A 82 -3.55 -12.15 -3.11
C ASP A 82 -4.41 -13.41 -3.16
N ASN A 83 -4.34 -14.23 -2.13
CA ASN A 83 -5.17 -15.43 -2.05
C ASN A 83 -6.65 -15.11 -1.94
N LEU A 84 -6.99 -14.05 -1.24
CA LEU A 84 -8.38 -13.61 -1.14
C LEU A 84 -8.92 -13.13 -2.49
N ARG A 85 -8.06 -12.48 -3.28
CA ARG A 85 -8.46 -12.02 -4.61
C ARG A 85 -8.61 -13.17 -5.59
N ASN A 86 -7.84 -14.23 -5.42
CA ASN A 86 -7.82 -15.36 -6.34
C ASN A 86 -8.15 -16.65 -5.60
N PRO A 87 -9.41 -16.81 -5.20
CA PRO A 87 -9.79 -17.96 -4.38
C PRO A 87 -9.52 -19.32 -5.02
N THR A 88 -9.51 -19.39 -6.36
CA THR A 88 -9.21 -20.65 -7.04
C THR A 88 -7.78 -21.10 -6.78
N THR A 89 -6.86 -20.16 -6.64
CA THR A 89 -5.48 -20.49 -6.29
C THR A 89 -5.41 -21.12 -4.91
N LYS A 90 -6.29 -20.68 -4.03
CA LYS A 90 -6.33 -21.11 -2.66
C LYS A 90 -6.84 -22.54 -2.52
N MET A 91 -7.56 -23.02 -3.49
CA MET A 91 -8.15 -24.34 -3.45
C MET A 91 -7.14 -25.46 -3.42
N MET A 92 -5.92 -25.18 -3.69
CA MET A 92 -4.84 -26.17 -3.77
C MET A 92 -4.47 -26.80 -2.42
#